data_dabc9c16b9b88b1c43bd9e123c10c9ad
#
_entry.id   dabc9c16b9b88b1c43bd9e123c10c9ad
#
_cell.length_a   1.000
_cell.length_b   1.000
_cell.length_c   1.000
_cell.angle_alpha   90.00
_cell.angle_beta   90.00
_cell.angle_gamma   90.00
#
_symmetry.space_group_name_H-M   'P 1'
#
loop_
_entity.id
_entity.type
_entity.pdbx_description
1 polymer ?
#
loop_
_entity_poly.entity_id
_entity_poly.type
_entity_poly.pdbx_seq_one_letter_code
_entity_poly.pdbx_strand_id
1 'polypeptide(L)'
;MAKITLDFTKIEKPMKPLHGVGQPPRDGIYDDLFHYLTEAGIPYSRLHDVANHMVDIPEVFPNFDADVNDPASYDFVFTDWLLGSLMKAKCEPYYRLGITIENHADMKAYHTAPPKDFQKWAEICEHIIAHYNHGWANGFHYNITYWEIWNEPDGTVPGFPYKAELWSGTPEQFYELYDVAAKHLKKKFPEIKVGGYAATAFRGLFMTPEEYKGSREELFIKFFEGFFDYIKAHGSPIDFFSWHSYNTVKKMIYLDKWVHEQLEARGYGKIETHINEWNPWHDLRGCARHAAQVMSCMLSMQRGYTDKMMFYDARVGACSYGGLFNPMTFKPFPLYYGFVAFNELYNLGNQAEMVIEGEDLYGISATDGKTKRTMLVNMSLEPQKITFEGVGKFKHAWVIDDDHLLSWTPDITTLKTYQILLVEWE
;
A
#
# COMPACT_ATOMS: atom_id res chain seq x y z
N MET A 1 -32.32 -0.14 11.47
CA MET A 1 -32.66 -0.27 10.01
C MET A 1 -31.86 0.81 9.30
N ALA A 2 -31.03 0.42 8.39
CA ALA A 2 -30.19 1.33 7.64
C ALA A 2 -30.78 1.56 6.23
N LYS A 3 -30.69 2.78 5.77
CA LYS A 3 -31.17 3.20 4.46
C LYS A 3 -29.97 3.54 3.57
N ILE A 4 -29.94 2.98 2.38
CA ILE A 4 -28.90 3.20 1.39
C ILE A 4 -29.54 3.80 0.15
N THR A 5 -29.19 5.04 -0.17
CA THR A 5 -29.68 5.75 -1.36
C THR A 5 -28.58 5.77 -2.42
N LEU A 6 -28.93 5.34 -3.62
CA LEU A 6 -28.02 5.16 -4.76
C LEU A 6 -28.46 5.98 -5.95
N ASP A 7 -27.53 6.67 -6.59
CA ASP A 7 -27.79 7.39 -7.86
C ASP A 7 -26.64 7.13 -8.84
N PHE A 8 -26.80 6.15 -9.71
CA PHE A 8 -25.82 5.79 -10.73
C PHE A 8 -25.72 6.77 -11.89
N THR A 9 -26.59 7.79 -11.94
CA THR A 9 -26.49 8.87 -12.93
C THR A 9 -25.53 9.96 -12.48
N LYS A 10 -25.20 10.01 -11.18
CA LYS A 10 -24.27 10.97 -10.61
C LYS A 10 -22.92 10.33 -10.37
N ILE A 11 -21.95 10.69 -11.20
CA ILE A 11 -20.56 10.24 -11.05
C ILE A 11 -19.82 11.20 -10.11
N GLU A 12 -19.21 10.67 -9.07
CA GLU A 12 -18.43 11.44 -8.10
C GLU A 12 -16.98 11.60 -8.57
N LYS A 13 -16.31 10.51 -8.91
CA LYS A 13 -14.90 10.48 -9.31
C LYS A 13 -14.51 9.13 -9.92
N PRO A 14 -13.32 9.00 -10.54
CA PRO A 14 -12.79 7.69 -10.93
C PRO A 14 -12.58 6.76 -9.74
N MET A 15 -12.70 5.47 -9.97
CA MET A 15 -12.28 4.44 -9.02
C MET A 15 -10.76 4.43 -8.88
N LYS A 16 -10.26 4.36 -7.65
CA LYS A 16 -8.84 4.34 -7.33
C LYS A 16 -8.33 2.91 -7.17
N PRO A 17 -7.06 2.61 -7.51
CA PRO A 17 -6.46 1.29 -7.36
C PRO A 17 -6.02 1.03 -5.90
N LEU A 18 -6.97 0.88 -4.98
CA LEU A 18 -6.70 0.74 -3.55
C LEU A 18 -6.45 -0.70 -3.09
N HIS A 19 -6.59 -1.68 -3.98
CA HIS A 19 -6.41 -3.10 -3.72
C HIS A 19 -5.02 -3.62 -4.10
N GLY A 20 -4.00 -2.76 -4.00
CA GLY A 20 -2.61 -3.18 -4.05
C GLY A 20 -2.21 -3.96 -2.79
N VAL A 21 -1.09 -4.67 -2.87
CA VAL A 21 -0.53 -5.44 -1.77
C VAL A 21 0.93 -5.09 -1.51
N GLY A 22 1.36 -5.18 -0.27
CA GLY A 22 2.76 -5.29 0.10
C GLY A 22 3.17 -6.76 -0.03
N GLN A 23 4.35 -7.03 -0.54
CA GLN A 23 4.89 -8.35 -0.78
C GLN A 23 4.06 -9.21 -1.76
N PRO A 24 4.69 -9.96 -2.64
CA PRO A 24 4.03 -11.01 -3.40
C PRO A 24 3.76 -12.23 -2.50
N PRO A 25 2.86 -13.15 -2.89
CA PRO A 25 2.57 -14.35 -2.10
C PRO A 25 3.76 -15.32 -1.99
N ARG A 26 4.68 -15.26 -2.92
CA ARG A 26 5.90 -16.08 -3.02
C ARG A 26 7.09 -15.26 -3.52
N ASP A 27 8.26 -15.86 -3.52
CA ASP A 27 9.55 -15.25 -3.88
C ASP A 27 9.83 -15.14 -5.39
N GLY A 28 8.90 -15.47 -6.23
CA GLY A 28 9.07 -15.40 -7.69
C GLY A 28 9.79 -16.59 -8.33
N ILE A 29 10.66 -17.30 -7.60
CA ILE A 29 11.20 -18.60 -8.01
C ILE A 29 10.07 -19.65 -8.03
N TYR A 30 9.14 -19.50 -7.09
CA TYR A 30 7.91 -20.26 -7.00
C TYR A 30 6.75 -19.30 -7.28
N ASP A 31 6.24 -19.28 -8.50
CA ASP A 31 5.15 -18.41 -8.94
C ASP A 31 3.77 -19.10 -8.94
N ASP A 32 3.68 -20.26 -8.32
CA ASP A 32 2.49 -21.10 -8.27
C ASP A 32 1.24 -20.41 -7.65
N LEU A 33 1.44 -19.38 -6.80
CA LEU A 33 0.37 -18.61 -6.18
C LEU A 33 0.13 -17.24 -6.84
N PHE A 34 0.91 -16.86 -7.85
CA PHE A 34 0.78 -15.57 -8.53
C PHE A 34 -0.51 -15.46 -9.36
N HIS A 35 -1.13 -16.59 -9.72
CA HIS A 35 -2.46 -16.58 -10.35
C HIS A 35 -3.51 -15.88 -9.49
N TYR A 36 -3.39 -15.93 -8.15
CA TYR A 36 -4.27 -15.20 -7.25
C TYR A 36 -4.17 -13.68 -7.41
N LEU A 37 -2.98 -13.14 -7.73
CA LEU A 37 -2.83 -11.71 -8.04
C LEU A 37 -3.62 -11.34 -9.30
N THR A 38 -3.53 -12.19 -10.33
CA THR A 38 -4.27 -12.01 -11.59
C THR A 38 -5.78 -12.12 -11.40
N GLU A 39 -6.25 -13.12 -10.66
CA GLU A 39 -7.68 -13.36 -10.41
C GLU A 39 -8.32 -12.24 -9.59
N ALA A 40 -7.62 -11.71 -8.60
CA ALA A 40 -8.08 -10.59 -7.80
C ALA A 40 -7.80 -9.23 -8.47
N GLY A 41 -7.15 -9.20 -9.65
CA GLY A 41 -6.80 -7.99 -10.36
C GLY A 41 -5.92 -7.04 -9.58
N ILE A 42 -5.01 -7.56 -8.74
CA ILE A 42 -4.13 -6.76 -7.88
C ILE A 42 -3.26 -5.85 -8.76
N PRO A 43 -3.39 -4.51 -8.66
CA PRO A 43 -2.72 -3.61 -9.58
C PRO A 43 -1.24 -3.41 -9.25
N TYR A 44 -0.86 -3.45 -7.98
CA TYR A 44 0.50 -3.18 -7.50
C TYR A 44 0.93 -4.16 -6.43
N SER A 45 2.22 -4.56 -6.46
CA SER A 45 2.89 -5.21 -5.33
C SER A 45 4.08 -4.35 -4.89
N ARG A 46 4.00 -3.80 -3.67
CA ARG A 46 5.11 -3.04 -3.09
C ARG A 46 6.19 -3.98 -2.59
N LEU A 47 7.41 -3.76 -3.04
CA LEU A 47 8.56 -4.62 -2.78
C LEU A 47 9.39 -4.11 -1.59
N HIS A 48 8.85 -4.35 -0.38
CA HIS A 48 9.56 -4.17 0.88
C HIS A 48 9.45 -5.47 1.68
N ASP A 49 10.47 -5.87 2.42
CA ASP A 49 10.54 -7.15 3.15
C ASP A 49 10.35 -8.40 2.26
N VAL A 50 10.79 -8.31 1.02
CA VAL A 50 10.75 -9.44 0.09
C VAL A 50 11.67 -10.55 0.60
N ALA A 51 11.22 -11.81 0.43
CA ALA A 51 11.99 -12.97 0.81
C ALA A 51 13.43 -12.92 0.27
N ASN A 52 14.40 -13.32 1.09
CA ASN A 52 15.84 -13.32 0.76
C ASN A 52 16.41 -11.95 0.35
N HIS A 53 15.76 -10.83 0.69
CA HIS A 53 16.20 -9.46 0.38
C HIS A 53 16.42 -9.16 -1.11
N MET A 54 15.86 -9.93 -2.00
CA MET A 54 16.14 -9.93 -3.45
C MET A 54 16.11 -8.56 -4.13
N VAL A 55 15.41 -7.58 -3.54
CA VAL A 55 15.26 -6.23 -4.11
C VAL A 55 16.10 -5.18 -3.39
N ASP A 56 16.79 -5.57 -2.33
CA ASP A 56 17.59 -4.65 -1.54
C ASP A 56 18.84 -4.21 -2.30
N ILE A 57 19.19 -2.94 -2.15
CA ILE A 57 20.36 -2.37 -2.84
C ILE A 57 21.64 -3.16 -2.54
N PRO A 58 21.94 -3.56 -1.27
CA PRO A 58 23.12 -4.36 -0.97
C PRO A 58 23.12 -5.77 -1.56
N GLU A 59 21.96 -6.32 -1.91
CA GLU A 59 21.88 -7.64 -2.56
C GLU A 59 22.06 -7.50 -4.08
N VAL A 60 21.47 -6.47 -4.68
CA VAL A 60 21.59 -6.21 -6.12
C VAL A 60 22.97 -5.63 -6.45
N PHE A 61 23.58 -4.83 -5.60
CA PHE A 61 24.93 -4.27 -5.75
C PHE A 61 25.77 -4.55 -4.50
N PRO A 62 26.31 -5.78 -4.38
CA PRO A 62 26.85 -6.27 -3.10
C PRO A 62 28.20 -5.64 -2.69
N ASN A 63 28.94 -5.07 -3.62
CA ASN A 63 30.20 -4.37 -3.32
C ASN A 63 30.08 -2.89 -3.64
N PHE A 64 29.80 -2.06 -2.63
CA PHE A 64 29.63 -0.62 -2.82
C PHE A 64 30.89 0.07 -3.41
N ASP A 65 32.08 -0.51 -3.28
CA ASP A 65 33.32 0.04 -3.81
C ASP A 65 33.58 -0.38 -5.29
N ALA A 66 32.76 -1.26 -5.88
CA ALA A 66 32.87 -1.66 -7.27
C ALA A 66 32.50 -0.54 -8.27
N ASP A 67 32.83 -0.72 -9.54
CA ASP A 67 32.44 0.22 -10.61
C ASP A 67 30.93 0.15 -10.84
N VAL A 68 30.24 1.25 -10.68
CA VAL A 68 28.79 1.38 -10.86
C VAL A 68 28.36 1.18 -12.32
N ASN A 69 29.25 1.44 -13.29
CA ASN A 69 28.96 1.29 -14.72
C ASN A 69 29.25 -0.13 -15.26
N ASP A 70 29.88 -0.97 -14.47
CA ASP A 70 30.14 -2.36 -14.88
C ASP A 70 28.94 -3.25 -14.54
N PRO A 71 28.23 -3.83 -15.55
CA PRO A 71 27.16 -4.78 -15.32
C PRO A 71 27.54 -5.97 -14.43
N ALA A 72 28.80 -6.38 -14.41
CA ALA A 72 29.28 -7.46 -13.56
C ALA A 72 29.30 -7.11 -12.06
N SER A 73 29.13 -5.83 -11.71
CA SER A 73 28.99 -5.38 -10.31
C SER A 73 27.59 -5.61 -9.73
N TYR A 74 26.62 -6.05 -10.54
CA TYR A 74 25.21 -6.25 -10.17
C TYR A 74 24.82 -7.72 -10.22
N ASP A 75 24.00 -8.13 -9.24
CA ASP A 75 23.33 -9.43 -9.25
C ASP A 75 21.82 -9.23 -9.36
N PHE A 76 21.26 -9.43 -10.56
CA PHE A 76 19.83 -9.30 -10.84
C PHE A 76 19.09 -10.63 -10.82
N VAL A 77 19.76 -11.77 -10.65
CA VAL A 77 19.17 -13.10 -10.92
C VAL A 77 17.85 -13.32 -10.18
N PHE A 78 17.81 -13.09 -8.87
CA PHE A 78 16.60 -13.32 -8.07
C PHE A 78 15.56 -12.21 -8.24
N THR A 79 16.02 -10.99 -8.39
CA THR A 79 15.14 -9.82 -8.63
C THR A 79 14.44 -9.96 -9.97
N ASP A 80 15.13 -10.43 -11.01
CA ASP A 80 14.55 -10.70 -12.35
C ASP A 80 13.43 -11.73 -12.29
N TRP A 81 13.61 -12.81 -11.53
CA TRP A 81 12.57 -13.82 -11.36
C TRP A 81 11.33 -13.23 -10.69
N LEU A 82 11.53 -12.46 -9.62
CA LEU A 82 10.43 -11.85 -8.89
C LEU A 82 9.66 -10.85 -9.73
N LEU A 83 10.36 -9.90 -10.36
CA LEU A 83 9.71 -8.88 -11.17
C LEU A 83 9.06 -9.51 -12.42
N GLY A 84 9.72 -10.49 -13.03
CA GLY A 84 9.16 -11.25 -14.15
C GLY A 84 7.87 -11.98 -13.79
N SER A 85 7.78 -12.57 -12.60
CA SER A 85 6.56 -13.23 -12.09
C SER A 85 5.44 -12.24 -11.84
N LEU A 86 5.74 -11.06 -11.27
CA LEU A 86 4.75 -9.99 -11.08
C LEU A 86 4.22 -9.46 -12.42
N MET A 87 5.11 -9.20 -13.38
CA MET A 87 4.71 -8.73 -14.72
C MET A 87 3.84 -9.76 -15.45
N LYS A 88 4.17 -11.05 -15.35
CA LYS A 88 3.33 -12.15 -15.84
C LYS A 88 1.93 -12.14 -15.20
N ALA A 89 1.85 -11.86 -13.91
CA ALA A 89 0.59 -11.75 -13.18
C ALA A 89 -0.18 -10.46 -13.46
N LYS A 90 0.35 -9.55 -14.28
CA LYS A 90 -0.18 -8.20 -14.55
C LYS A 90 -0.28 -7.33 -13.28
N CYS A 91 0.60 -7.57 -12.34
CA CYS A 91 0.74 -6.82 -11.10
C CYS A 91 2.00 -5.96 -11.21
N GLU A 92 1.86 -4.65 -11.25
CA GLU A 92 3.02 -3.76 -11.41
C GLU A 92 3.87 -3.76 -10.13
N PRO A 93 5.20 -3.97 -10.23
CA PRO A 93 6.10 -3.76 -9.11
C PRO A 93 6.09 -2.30 -8.66
N TYR A 94 5.90 -2.06 -7.37
CA TYR A 94 6.13 -0.77 -6.73
C TYR A 94 7.44 -0.90 -5.97
N TYR A 95 8.53 -0.41 -6.58
CA TYR A 95 9.89 -0.75 -6.16
C TYR A 95 10.39 0.17 -5.06
N ARG A 96 10.72 -0.39 -3.88
CA ARG A 96 11.36 0.33 -2.78
C ARG A 96 12.89 0.23 -2.92
N LEU A 97 13.53 1.34 -3.22
CA LEU A 97 14.99 1.50 -3.24
C LEU A 97 15.51 1.68 -1.82
N GLY A 98 16.23 0.71 -1.28
CA GLY A 98 16.72 0.73 0.08
C GLY A 98 16.99 -0.66 0.64
N ILE A 99 16.55 -0.92 1.87
CA ILE A 99 16.81 -2.16 2.61
C ILE A 99 15.55 -2.73 3.25
N THR A 100 15.58 -4.01 3.56
CA THR A 100 14.52 -4.78 4.26
C THR A 100 14.74 -4.80 5.76
N ILE A 101 13.64 -4.82 6.53
CA ILE A 101 13.66 -4.86 8.01
C ILE A 101 13.71 -6.29 8.57
N GLU A 102 13.09 -7.26 7.91
CA GLU A 102 12.68 -8.53 8.54
C GLU A 102 13.78 -9.53 8.81
N ASN A 103 14.94 -9.39 8.21
CA ASN A 103 15.95 -10.42 8.36
C ASN A 103 17.03 -10.03 9.37
N HIS A 104 17.26 -10.89 10.34
CA HIS A 104 18.41 -10.92 11.23
C HIS A 104 18.70 -9.62 11.98
N ALA A 105 17.98 -9.39 13.06
CA ALA A 105 18.08 -8.20 13.91
C ALA A 105 19.53 -7.76 14.24
N ASP A 106 20.46 -8.69 14.34
CA ASP A 106 21.86 -8.38 14.69
C ASP A 106 22.71 -7.95 13.48
N MET A 107 22.32 -8.33 12.25
CA MET A 107 23.04 -7.95 11.03
C MET A 107 22.44 -6.72 10.35
N LYS A 108 21.22 -6.36 10.62
CA LYS A 108 20.55 -5.17 10.06
C LYS A 108 21.30 -3.89 10.32
N ALA A 109 21.88 -3.74 11.50
CA ALA A 109 22.48 -2.51 11.96
C ALA A 109 23.55 -1.97 11.00
N TYR A 110 24.20 -2.81 10.23
CA TYR A 110 25.23 -2.36 9.34
C TYR A 110 24.73 -1.95 7.94
N HIS A 111 23.62 -2.49 7.49
CA HIS A 111 22.95 -2.02 6.26
C HIS A 111 22.09 -0.78 6.48
N THR A 112 21.77 -0.44 7.73
CA THR A 112 21.02 0.77 8.08
C THR A 112 21.86 2.05 8.11
N ALA A 113 23.18 1.93 8.01
CA ALA A 113 24.07 3.09 7.97
C ALA A 113 23.84 3.92 6.69
N PRO A 114 24.00 5.25 6.77
CA PRO A 114 24.02 6.07 5.56
C PRO A 114 25.05 5.53 4.56
N PRO A 115 24.70 5.46 3.26
CA PRO A 115 25.69 5.13 2.23
C PRO A 115 26.89 6.04 2.31
N LYS A 116 28.09 5.50 2.05
CA LYS A 116 29.35 6.26 2.09
C LYS A 116 29.35 7.45 1.11
N ASP A 117 28.61 7.33 0.01
CA ASP A 117 28.50 8.31 -1.06
C ASP A 117 27.07 8.29 -1.61
N PHE A 118 26.30 9.35 -1.39
CA PHE A 118 24.91 9.48 -1.79
C PHE A 118 24.74 9.58 -3.31
N GLN A 119 25.71 10.21 -4.00
CA GLN A 119 25.69 10.30 -5.44
C GLN A 119 25.89 8.91 -6.07
N LYS A 120 26.87 8.14 -5.59
CA LYS A 120 27.08 6.77 -6.04
C LYS A 120 25.87 5.86 -5.75
N TRP A 121 25.23 6.04 -4.59
CA TRP A 121 23.99 5.32 -4.28
C TRP A 121 22.87 5.66 -5.29
N ALA A 122 22.73 6.92 -5.67
CA ALA A 122 21.77 7.35 -6.68
C ALA A 122 22.10 6.77 -8.07
N GLU A 123 23.37 6.65 -8.43
CA GLU A 123 23.84 6.03 -9.68
C GLU A 123 23.56 4.50 -9.69
N ILE A 124 23.72 3.82 -8.56
CA ILE A 124 23.31 2.42 -8.42
C ILE A 124 21.80 2.28 -8.68
N CYS A 125 20.98 3.15 -8.05
CA CYS A 125 19.53 3.18 -8.28
C CYS A 125 19.19 3.49 -9.75
N GLU A 126 19.92 4.39 -10.42
CA GLU A 126 19.79 4.65 -11.86
C GLU A 126 19.94 3.37 -12.67
N HIS A 127 20.99 2.59 -12.41
CA HIS A 127 21.23 1.35 -13.15
C HIS A 127 20.20 0.26 -12.88
N ILE A 128 19.66 0.18 -11.66
CA ILE A 128 18.52 -0.72 -11.37
C ILE A 128 17.29 -0.31 -12.18
N ILE A 129 16.96 0.97 -12.22
CA ILE A 129 15.85 1.49 -13.04
C ILE A 129 16.11 1.24 -14.52
N ALA A 130 17.33 1.52 -15.00
CA ALA A 130 17.73 1.30 -16.39
C ALA A 130 17.64 -0.18 -16.78
N HIS A 131 17.97 -1.11 -15.86
CA HIS A 131 17.84 -2.53 -16.08
C HIS A 131 16.38 -2.94 -16.32
N TYR A 132 15.45 -2.50 -15.48
CA TYR A 132 14.05 -2.91 -15.59
C TYR A 132 13.24 -2.12 -16.61
N ASN A 133 13.60 -0.86 -16.88
CA ASN A 133 12.81 -0.01 -17.76
C ASN A 133 13.45 0.26 -19.12
N HIS A 134 14.78 0.15 -19.24
CA HIS A 134 15.52 0.58 -20.45
C HIS A 134 16.48 -0.49 -21.01
N GLY A 135 16.42 -1.72 -20.49
CA GLY A 135 17.17 -2.86 -21.04
C GLY A 135 18.67 -2.86 -20.72
N TRP A 136 19.16 -2.03 -19.81
CA TRP A 136 20.57 -2.02 -19.41
C TRP A 136 20.99 -3.40 -18.84
N ALA A 137 22.23 -3.84 -19.12
CA ALA A 137 22.76 -5.13 -18.66
C ALA A 137 21.90 -6.35 -19.06
N ASN A 138 21.41 -6.38 -20.30
CA ASN A 138 20.45 -7.37 -20.80
C ASN A 138 19.13 -7.42 -20.02
N GLY A 139 18.70 -6.30 -19.47
CA GLY A 139 17.48 -6.16 -18.70
C GLY A 139 16.20 -6.07 -19.51
N PHE A 140 15.21 -5.39 -18.98
CA PHE A 140 13.83 -5.42 -19.43
C PHE A 140 13.30 -4.03 -19.85
N HIS A 141 12.09 -3.99 -20.39
CA HIS A 141 11.33 -2.78 -20.72
C HIS A 141 9.94 -2.85 -20.06
N TYR A 142 9.92 -2.99 -18.72
CA TYR A 142 8.68 -3.20 -17.96
C TYR A 142 7.89 -1.91 -17.76
N ASN A 143 8.53 -0.73 -17.89
CA ASN A 143 7.92 0.57 -17.68
C ASN A 143 7.34 0.71 -16.24
N ILE A 144 8.07 0.26 -15.24
CA ILE A 144 7.71 0.40 -13.83
C ILE A 144 7.60 1.87 -13.51
N THR A 145 6.46 2.28 -12.97
CA THR A 145 6.13 3.69 -12.75
C THR A 145 6.68 4.22 -11.42
N TYR A 146 6.55 3.44 -10.33
CA TYR A 146 6.76 3.92 -8.97
C TYR A 146 8.07 3.41 -8.38
N TRP A 147 8.92 4.35 -7.99
CA TRP A 147 10.24 4.12 -7.38
C TRP A 147 10.31 4.87 -6.07
N GLU A 148 10.23 4.14 -4.96
CA GLU A 148 10.19 4.68 -3.61
C GLU A 148 11.58 4.73 -3.00
N ILE A 149 11.99 5.90 -2.49
CA ILE A 149 13.27 6.05 -1.80
C ILE A 149 13.09 5.70 -0.33
N TRP A 150 13.69 4.57 0.06
CA TRP A 150 13.78 4.04 1.41
C TRP A 150 12.46 3.52 2.00
N ASN A 151 12.50 3.15 3.31
CA ASN A 151 11.36 2.72 4.12
C ASN A 151 11.61 3.10 5.58
N GLU A 152 10.67 3.78 6.23
CA GLU A 152 10.65 4.11 7.66
C GLU A 152 11.97 4.64 8.24
N PRO A 153 12.67 5.59 7.60
CA PRO A 153 13.90 6.16 8.14
C PRO A 153 13.67 6.95 9.42
N ASP A 154 12.42 7.36 9.68
CA ASP A 154 11.96 8.02 10.89
C ASP A 154 11.78 7.05 12.07
N GLY A 155 11.79 5.75 11.82
CA GLY A 155 11.66 4.71 12.84
C GLY A 155 12.80 4.66 13.86
N THR A 156 13.96 5.23 13.51
CA THR A 156 15.15 5.27 14.38
C THR A 156 15.25 6.59 15.11
N VAL A 157 15.39 6.51 16.42
CA VAL A 157 15.51 7.67 17.28
C VAL A 157 16.84 7.61 18.05
N PRO A 158 17.75 8.58 17.86
CA PRO A 158 18.94 8.68 18.68
C PRO A 158 18.60 8.76 20.17
N GLY A 159 19.20 7.89 20.98
CA GLY A 159 19.00 7.86 22.44
C GLY A 159 17.82 7.02 22.94
N PHE A 160 16.99 6.46 22.07
CA PHE A 160 16.00 5.45 22.46
C PHE A 160 16.65 4.05 22.55
N PRO A 161 16.18 3.18 23.45
CA PRO A 161 16.75 1.83 23.63
C PRO A 161 16.46 0.87 22.47
N TYR A 162 15.82 1.35 21.41
CA TYR A 162 15.54 0.57 20.21
C TYR A 162 16.74 0.59 19.26
N LYS A 163 17.06 -0.56 18.71
CA LYS A 163 18.05 -0.68 17.63
C LYS A 163 17.60 0.17 16.43
N ALA A 164 18.56 0.71 15.69
CA ALA A 164 18.30 1.34 14.40
C ALA A 164 17.78 0.27 13.43
N GLU A 165 16.47 0.25 13.19
CA GLU A 165 15.85 -0.83 12.41
C GLU A 165 16.05 -0.63 10.91
N LEU A 166 16.01 0.63 10.43
CA LEU A 166 16.06 0.94 9.01
C LEU A 166 16.98 2.11 8.63
N TRP A 167 17.29 3.01 9.56
CA TRP A 167 18.22 4.12 9.34
C TRP A 167 18.96 4.46 10.61
N SER A 168 20.29 4.41 10.59
CA SER A 168 21.14 4.74 11.75
C SER A 168 21.83 6.10 11.65
N GLY A 169 21.63 6.82 10.53
CA GLY A 169 22.07 8.18 10.36
C GLY A 169 21.16 9.21 11.04
N THR A 170 21.51 10.49 10.89
CA THR A 170 20.64 11.59 11.34
C THR A 170 19.48 11.80 10.35
N PRO A 171 18.39 12.47 10.77
CA PRO A 171 17.33 12.88 9.86
C PRO A 171 17.85 13.70 8.67
N GLU A 172 18.77 14.64 8.92
CA GLU A 172 19.35 15.52 7.88
C GLU A 172 20.14 14.72 6.83
N GLN A 173 20.87 13.68 7.24
CA GLN A 173 21.55 12.77 6.30
C GLN A 173 20.55 12.01 5.42
N PHE A 174 19.38 11.65 5.95
CA PHE A 174 18.34 11.04 5.14
C PHE A 174 17.71 12.03 4.15
N TYR A 175 17.44 13.27 4.60
CA TYR A 175 16.90 14.31 3.72
C TYR A 175 17.85 14.61 2.56
N GLU A 176 19.17 14.65 2.85
CA GLU A 176 20.20 14.82 1.83
C GLU A 176 20.26 13.63 0.85
N LEU A 177 20.22 12.38 1.36
CA LEU A 177 20.14 11.19 0.51
C LEU A 177 18.94 11.26 -0.44
N TYR A 178 17.76 11.62 0.10
CA TYR A 178 16.56 11.77 -0.72
C TYR A 178 16.75 12.85 -1.79
N ASP A 179 17.26 14.02 -1.42
CA ASP A 179 17.47 15.14 -2.35
C ASP A 179 18.38 14.74 -3.52
N VAL A 180 19.56 14.16 -3.19
CA VAL A 180 20.54 13.72 -4.19
C VAL A 180 19.93 12.67 -5.10
N ALA A 181 19.32 11.65 -4.54
CA ALA A 181 18.74 10.55 -5.31
C ALA A 181 17.55 11.01 -6.19
N ALA A 182 16.60 11.74 -5.61
CA ALA A 182 15.43 12.19 -6.34
C ALA A 182 15.78 13.11 -7.51
N LYS A 183 16.72 14.07 -7.32
CA LYS A 183 17.20 14.94 -8.39
C LYS A 183 17.92 14.15 -9.47
N HIS A 184 18.77 13.22 -9.10
CA HIS A 184 19.50 12.38 -10.04
C HIS A 184 18.56 11.54 -10.89
N LEU A 185 17.65 10.80 -10.24
CA LEU A 185 16.71 9.91 -10.91
C LEU A 185 15.73 10.66 -11.81
N LYS A 186 15.15 11.76 -11.36
CA LYS A 186 14.23 12.57 -12.18
C LYS A 186 14.92 13.27 -13.35
N LYS A 187 16.21 13.57 -13.24
CA LYS A 187 16.99 14.08 -14.36
C LYS A 187 17.23 13.02 -15.43
N LYS A 188 17.46 11.77 -15.01
CA LYS A 188 17.72 10.64 -15.91
C LYS A 188 16.45 10.07 -16.52
N PHE A 189 15.39 9.96 -15.71
CA PHE A 189 14.13 9.33 -16.06
C PHE A 189 12.96 10.25 -15.67
N PRO A 190 12.68 11.29 -16.45
CA PRO A 190 11.60 12.23 -16.13
C PRO A 190 10.21 11.58 -16.14
N GLU A 191 10.04 10.44 -16.81
CA GLU A 191 8.80 9.70 -16.96
C GLU A 191 8.39 8.89 -15.73
N ILE A 192 9.36 8.47 -14.90
CA ILE A 192 9.04 7.70 -13.68
C ILE A 192 8.52 8.61 -12.57
N LYS A 193 7.85 8.01 -11.59
CA LYS A 193 7.46 8.69 -10.35
C LYS A 193 8.40 8.30 -9.22
N VAL A 194 9.01 9.31 -8.63
CA VAL A 194 9.92 9.18 -7.48
C VAL A 194 9.29 9.82 -6.26
N GLY A 195 9.32 9.13 -5.14
CA GLY A 195 8.75 9.63 -3.89
C GLY A 195 9.27 8.84 -2.69
N GLY A 196 8.61 8.98 -1.60
CA GLY A 196 8.93 8.35 -0.34
C GLY A 196 8.29 9.13 0.81
N TYR A 197 8.72 8.94 1.97
CA TYR A 197 9.80 8.05 2.46
C TYR A 197 9.25 6.81 3.20
N ALA A 198 7.95 6.48 2.98
CA ALA A 198 7.25 5.43 3.72
C ALA A 198 7.26 5.74 5.24
N ALA A 199 6.64 6.85 5.62
CA ALA A 199 6.62 7.31 7.01
C ALA A 199 6.00 6.26 7.94
N THR A 200 6.68 5.95 9.06
CA THR A 200 6.30 4.85 9.96
C THR A 200 4.89 4.98 10.54
N ALA A 201 4.50 6.14 11.01
CA ALA A 201 3.19 6.35 11.60
C ALA A 201 2.92 7.82 11.98
N PHE A 202 1.63 8.14 12.17
CA PHE A 202 1.18 9.41 12.74
C PHE A 202 0.28 9.22 13.98
N ARG A 203 0.45 8.10 14.69
CA ARG A 203 -0.40 7.78 15.86
C ARG A 203 -0.24 8.71 17.05
N GLY A 204 0.85 9.50 17.09
CA GLY A 204 1.03 10.57 18.09
C GLY A 204 -0.12 11.58 18.13
N LEU A 205 -0.86 11.73 17.01
CA LEU A 205 -2.03 12.60 16.94
C LEU A 205 -3.22 12.13 17.81
N PHE A 206 -3.15 10.90 18.34
CA PHE A 206 -4.18 10.31 19.20
C PHE A 206 -3.72 10.19 20.66
N MET A 207 -2.55 10.72 20.99
CA MET A 207 -1.96 10.71 22.34
C MET A 207 -2.34 11.96 23.09
N THR A 208 -2.34 11.87 24.42
CA THR A 208 -2.40 13.07 25.26
C THR A 208 -1.10 13.87 25.16
N PRO A 209 -1.10 15.18 25.47
CA PRO A 209 0.13 15.99 25.43
C PRO A 209 1.27 15.43 26.30
N GLU A 210 0.92 14.81 27.43
CA GLU A 210 1.88 14.21 28.37
C GLU A 210 2.50 12.94 27.80
N GLU A 211 1.71 12.09 27.14
CA GLU A 211 2.19 10.87 26.46
C GLU A 211 3.02 11.20 25.23
N TYR A 212 2.65 12.25 24.50
CA TYR A 212 3.28 12.64 23.25
C TYR A 212 4.67 13.25 23.44
N LYS A 213 4.81 14.12 24.45
CA LYS A 213 6.05 14.86 24.69
C LYS A 213 7.24 13.94 25.01
N GLY A 214 8.26 13.97 24.18
CA GLY A 214 9.45 13.12 24.31
C GLY A 214 9.24 11.67 23.87
N SER A 215 8.09 11.34 23.28
CA SER A 215 7.82 10.01 22.74
C SER A 215 8.48 9.79 21.38
N ARG A 216 8.51 8.54 20.92
CA ARG A 216 8.89 8.18 19.55
C ARG A 216 7.96 8.82 18.52
N GLU A 217 6.69 8.93 18.86
CA GLU A 217 5.67 9.49 18.00
C GLU A 217 5.83 10.99 17.74
N GLU A 218 6.39 11.73 18.71
CA GLU A 218 6.78 13.13 18.49
C GLU A 218 7.87 13.25 17.42
N LEU A 219 8.78 12.28 17.38
CA LEU A 219 9.89 12.30 16.44
C LEU A 219 9.45 11.95 15.02
N PHE A 220 8.44 11.10 14.84
CA PHE A 220 7.83 10.87 13.53
C PHE A 220 7.26 12.16 12.91
N ILE A 221 6.56 12.96 13.74
CA ILE A 221 6.01 14.24 13.28
C ILE A 221 7.14 15.23 12.96
N LYS A 222 8.16 15.34 13.83
CA LYS A 222 9.31 16.22 13.58
C LYS A 222 10.11 15.82 12.34
N PHE A 223 10.27 14.52 12.10
CA PHE A 223 10.91 14.02 10.90
C PHE A 223 10.12 14.40 9.65
N PHE A 224 8.80 14.23 9.67
CA PHE A 224 7.92 14.64 8.58
C PHE A 224 8.03 16.13 8.28
N GLU A 225 7.99 16.97 9.32
CA GLU A 225 8.12 18.42 9.18
C GLU A 225 9.49 18.79 8.60
N GLY A 226 10.58 18.27 9.18
CA GLY A 226 11.95 18.53 8.73
C GLY A 226 12.20 18.04 7.31
N PHE A 227 11.64 16.89 6.91
CA PHE A 227 11.75 16.37 5.55
C PHE A 227 11.12 17.34 4.54
N PHE A 228 9.90 17.78 4.75
CA PHE A 228 9.22 18.69 3.83
C PHE A 228 9.85 20.10 3.80
N ASP A 229 10.34 20.59 4.93
CA ASP A 229 11.08 21.84 4.99
C ASP A 229 12.38 21.74 4.20
N TYR A 230 13.11 20.62 4.33
CA TYR A 230 14.37 20.39 3.62
C TYR A 230 14.16 20.31 2.10
N ILE A 231 13.24 19.45 1.63
CA ILE A 231 13.01 19.27 0.19
C ILE A 231 12.47 20.54 -0.46
N LYS A 232 11.70 21.34 0.27
CA LYS A 232 11.22 22.64 -0.19
C LYS A 232 12.38 23.64 -0.34
N ALA A 233 13.25 23.73 0.65
CA ALA A 233 14.40 24.63 0.63
C ALA A 233 15.41 24.29 -0.48
N HIS A 234 15.55 23.00 -0.83
CA HIS A 234 16.48 22.52 -1.83
C HIS A 234 15.86 22.32 -3.22
N GLY A 235 14.53 22.47 -3.35
CA GLY A 235 13.82 22.24 -4.62
C GLY A 235 13.88 20.78 -5.07
N SER A 236 13.85 19.84 -4.13
CA SER A 236 13.89 18.40 -4.40
C SER A 236 12.58 17.95 -5.06
N PRO A 237 12.63 17.16 -6.13
CA PRO A 237 11.41 16.63 -6.74
C PRO A 237 10.77 15.57 -5.85
N ILE A 238 9.45 15.54 -5.83
CA ILE A 238 8.62 14.53 -5.19
C ILE A 238 7.33 14.37 -5.98
N ASP A 239 7.04 13.17 -6.49
CA ASP A 239 5.83 12.88 -7.24
C ASP A 239 4.74 12.28 -6.34
N PHE A 240 5.11 11.60 -5.25
CA PHE A 240 4.19 11.04 -4.26
C PHE A 240 4.80 11.04 -2.86
N PHE A 241 3.93 11.16 -1.86
CA PHE A 241 4.26 10.92 -0.46
C PHE A 241 3.66 9.60 0.00
N SER A 242 4.48 8.73 0.59
CA SER A 242 4.06 7.44 1.13
C SER A 242 4.15 7.38 2.65
N TRP A 243 3.19 6.68 3.26
CA TRP A 243 3.08 6.54 4.71
C TRP A 243 2.34 5.26 5.11
N HIS A 244 2.50 4.86 6.37
CA HIS A 244 1.98 3.62 6.92
C HIS A 244 0.86 3.85 7.94
N SER A 245 -0.06 2.89 8.03
CA SER A 245 -1.18 2.98 8.97
C SER A 245 -1.69 1.61 9.42
N TYR A 246 -1.48 1.29 10.69
CA TYR A 246 -2.03 0.11 11.37
C TYR A 246 -3.14 0.53 12.32
N ASN A 247 -4.20 1.12 11.78
CA ASN A 247 -5.25 1.79 12.54
C ASN A 247 -6.65 1.30 12.18
N THR A 248 -7.62 1.57 13.08
CA THR A 248 -9.04 1.37 12.80
C THR A 248 -9.54 2.31 11.70
N VAL A 249 -10.66 1.97 11.07
CA VAL A 249 -11.26 2.75 9.97
C VAL A 249 -11.39 4.23 10.31
N LYS A 250 -11.97 4.56 11.48
CA LYS A 250 -12.19 5.95 11.91
C LYS A 250 -10.89 6.73 12.06
N LYS A 251 -9.86 6.10 12.63
CA LYS A 251 -8.52 6.71 12.76
C LYS A 251 -7.85 6.88 11.40
N MET A 252 -7.99 5.92 10.50
CA MET A 252 -7.41 6.00 9.16
C MET A 252 -8.04 7.15 8.36
N ILE A 253 -9.36 7.34 8.42
CA ILE A 253 -10.06 8.49 7.80
C ILE A 253 -9.52 9.82 8.35
N TYR A 254 -9.30 9.90 9.67
CA TYR A 254 -8.73 11.09 10.29
C TYR A 254 -7.30 11.37 9.80
N LEU A 255 -6.46 10.33 9.74
CA LEU A 255 -5.06 10.46 9.31
C LEU A 255 -4.95 10.82 7.83
N ASP A 256 -5.76 10.24 6.96
CA ASP A 256 -5.82 10.57 5.54
C ASP A 256 -6.11 12.06 5.31
N LYS A 257 -7.11 12.58 6.02
CA LYS A 257 -7.43 14.00 6.00
C LYS A 257 -6.29 14.86 6.54
N TRP A 258 -5.72 14.48 7.68
CA TRP A 258 -4.61 15.22 8.31
C TRP A 258 -3.39 15.29 7.38
N VAL A 259 -2.98 14.17 6.79
CA VAL A 259 -1.84 14.12 5.85
C VAL A 259 -2.10 15.05 4.67
N HIS A 260 -3.28 15.00 4.08
CA HIS A 260 -3.66 15.88 2.99
C HIS A 260 -3.56 17.37 3.39
N GLU A 261 -4.14 17.76 4.53
CA GLU A 261 -4.08 19.14 5.04
C GLU A 261 -2.64 19.60 5.31
N GLN A 262 -1.77 18.70 5.82
CA GLN A 262 -0.35 19.01 6.03
C GLN A 262 0.40 19.22 4.72
N LEU A 263 0.12 18.42 3.70
CA LEU A 263 0.72 18.57 2.37
C LEU A 263 0.23 19.85 1.68
N GLU A 264 -1.06 20.15 1.74
CA GLU A 264 -1.60 21.41 1.20
C GLU A 264 -0.96 22.64 1.85
N ALA A 265 -0.87 22.68 3.18
CA ALA A 265 -0.29 23.78 3.93
C ALA A 265 1.17 24.06 3.57
N ARG A 266 1.91 23.03 3.11
CA ARG A 266 3.31 23.13 2.67
C ARG A 266 3.47 23.38 1.18
N GLY A 267 2.37 23.37 0.41
CA GLY A 267 2.37 23.58 -1.06
C GLY A 267 2.52 22.28 -1.87
N TYR A 268 2.34 21.13 -1.24
CA TYR A 268 2.41 19.80 -1.86
C TYR A 268 1.05 19.13 -2.08
N GLY A 269 -0.06 19.83 -1.98
CA GLY A 269 -1.41 19.27 -2.10
C GLY A 269 -1.74 18.63 -3.47
N LYS A 270 -0.84 18.70 -4.45
CA LYS A 270 -1.02 18.11 -5.79
C LYS A 270 -0.24 16.80 -6.01
N ILE A 271 0.65 16.43 -5.11
CA ILE A 271 1.34 15.14 -5.22
C ILE A 271 0.41 14.00 -4.83
N GLU A 272 0.66 12.81 -5.35
CA GLU A 272 -0.10 11.64 -4.93
C GLU A 272 0.22 11.29 -3.46
N THR A 273 -0.77 10.71 -2.75
CA THR A 273 -0.56 10.14 -1.41
C THR A 273 -0.84 8.66 -1.41
N HIS A 274 0.07 7.88 -0.82
CA HIS A 274 -0.01 6.43 -0.81
C HIS A 274 0.05 5.90 0.62
N ILE A 275 -0.96 5.11 1.03
CA ILE A 275 -0.87 4.28 2.23
C ILE A 275 -0.30 2.94 1.79
N ASN A 276 1.01 2.88 1.65
CA ASN A 276 1.66 1.78 0.97
C ASN A 276 2.15 0.65 1.90
N GLU A 277 1.79 0.74 3.17
CA GLU A 277 1.87 -0.35 4.14
C GLU A 277 0.77 -0.15 5.19
N TRP A 278 -0.20 -1.06 5.20
CA TRP A 278 -1.32 -0.95 6.12
C TRP A 278 -2.00 -2.28 6.38
N ASN A 279 -2.45 -2.45 7.62
CA ASN A 279 -3.30 -3.55 8.04
C ASN A 279 -4.02 -3.11 9.32
N PRO A 280 -5.34 -2.96 9.34
CA PRO A 280 -6.02 -2.35 10.49
C PRO A 280 -5.95 -3.22 11.76
N TRP A 281 -5.78 -4.55 11.61
CA TRP A 281 -5.84 -5.45 12.74
C TRP A 281 -5.20 -6.81 12.44
N HIS A 282 -3.94 -6.98 12.70
CA HIS A 282 -3.17 -8.16 12.29
C HIS A 282 -3.41 -9.43 13.13
N ASP A 283 -3.99 -9.35 14.31
CA ASP A 283 -4.30 -10.50 15.18
C ASP A 283 -5.66 -11.16 14.89
N LEU A 284 -6.47 -10.61 13.97
CA LEU A 284 -7.76 -11.15 13.55
C LEU A 284 -7.72 -11.84 12.16
N ARG A 285 -6.57 -12.23 11.71
CA ARG A 285 -6.38 -12.79 10.37
C ARG A 285 -7.24 -14.03 10.10
N GLY A 286 -7.74 -14.10 8.87
CA GLY A 286 -8.43 -15.26 8.33
C GLY A 286 -9.92 -15.35 8.65
N CYS A 287 -10.50 -14.42 9.43
CA CYS A 287 -11.92 -14.40 9.74
C CYS A 287 -12.67 -13.25 9.03
N ALA A 288 -13.99 -13.36 8.96
CA ALA A 288 -14.87 -12.35 8.36
C ALA A 288 -14.69 -10.96 9.00
N ARG A 289 -14.44 -10.88 10.30
CA ARG A 289 -14.19 -9.61 11.01
C ARG A 289 -12.97 -8.87 10.46
N HIS A 290 -11.88 -9.59 10.18
CA HIS A 290 -10.70 -8.99 9.56
C HIS A 290 -11.02 -8.50 8.13
N ALA A 291 -11.69 -9.35 7.33
CA ALA A 291 -12.09 -8.97 5.99
C ALA A 291 -12.98 -7.72 5.98
N ALA A 292 -13.98 -7.65 6.86
CA ALA A 292 -14.86 -6.51 6.99
C ALA A 292 -14.11 -5.23 7.39
N GLN A 293 -13.14 -5.31 8.31
CA GLN A 293 -12.33 -4.15 8.70
C GLN A 293 -11.45 -3.63 7.56
N VAL A 294 -10.75 -4.54 6.87
CA VAL A 294 -9.91 -4.18 5.73
C VAL A 294 -10.75 -3.55 4.62
N MET A 295 -11.86 -4.17 4.25
CA MET A 295 -12.73 -3.64 3.21
C MET A 295 -13.34 -2.30 3.60
N SER A 296 -13.75 -2.11 4.85
CA SER A 296 -14.26 -0.83 5.34
C SER A 296 -13.22 0.28 5.24
N CYS A 297 -11.93 -0.01 5.50
CA CYS A 297 -10.85 0.94 5.26
C CYS A 297 -10.72 1.29 3.78
N MET A 298 -10.66 0.31 2.88
CA MET A 298 -10.53 0.54 1.44
C MET A 298 -11.71 1.36 0.89
N LEU A 299 -12.96 0.99 1.24
CA LEU A 299 -14.15 1.70 0.78
C LEU A 299 -14.17 3.15 1.30
N SER A 300 -13.70 3.40 2.52
CA SER A 300 -13.59 4.75 3.09
C SER A 300 -12.51 5.57 2.37
N MET A 301 -11.35 4.99 2.09
CA MET A 301 -10.25 5.68 1.39
C MET A 301 -10.58 5.93 -0.08
N GLN A 302 -11.50 5.17 -0.69
CA GLN A 302 -12.01 5.49 -2.02
C GLN A 302 -12.66 6.89 -2.05
N ARG A 303 -13.29 7.31 -0.95
CA ARG A 303 -13.85 8.65 -0.77
C ARG A 303 -12.85 9.69 -0.28
N GLY A 304 -11.75 9.25 0.32
CA GLY A 304 -10.69 10.09 0.89
C GLY A 304 -9.72 10.68 -0.14
N TYR A 305 -8.56 11.10 0.35
CA TYR A 305 -7.51 11.78 -0.41
C TYR A 305 -6.44 10.83 -0.93
N THR A 306 -6.21 9.70 -0.24
CA THR A 306 -5.24 8.67 -0.64
C THR A 306 -5.51 8.16 -2.06
N ASP A 307 -4.47 8.10 -2.89
CA ASP A 307 -4.54 7.66 -4.29
C ASP A 307 -4.29 6.17 -4.47
N LYS A 308 -3.44 5.58 -3.63
CA LYS A 308 -3.10 4.15 -3.66
C LYS A 308 -2.98 3.57 -2.26
N MET A 309 -3.29 2.28 -2.15
CA MET A 309 -3.08 1.51 -0.92
C MET A 309 -2.42 0.18 -1.25
N MET A 310 -1.50 -0.28 -0.39
CA MET A 310 -0.88 -1.60 -0.47
C MET A 310 -1.05 -2.29 0.89
N PHE A 311 -1.96 -3.27 0.91
CA PHE A 311 -2.25 -4.05 2.10
C PHE A 311 -1.02 -4.87 2.54
N TYR A 312 -0.61 -4.76 3.75
CA TYR A 312 0.54 -5.49 4.30
C TYR A 312 0.08 -6.71 5.11
N ASP A 313 0.18 -7.97 4.54
CA ASP A 313 0.79 -8.25 3.26
C ASP A 313 0.15 -9.48 2.59
N ALA A 314 0.59 -9.79 1.38
CA ALA A 314 0.10 -10.94 0.62
C ALA A 314 0.94 -12.21 0.81
N ARG A 315 2.01 -12.20 1.61
CA ARG A 315 2.86 -13.38 1.83
C ARG A 315 2.08 -14.57 2.36
N VAL A 316 2.43 -15.72 1.85
CA VAL A 316 1.96 -17.00 2.36
C VAL A 316 3.03 -17.58 3.29
N GLY A 317 2.70 -17.75 4.53
CA GLY A 317 3.63 -18.29 5.53
C GLY A 317 3.38 -17.78 6.93
N ALA A 318 4.25 -18.16 7.85
CA ALA A 318 4.20 -17.72 9.23
C ALA A 318 4.78 -16.31 9.34
N CYS A 319 3.94 -15.29 9.18
CA CYS A 319 4.31 -13.91 9.45
C CYS A 319 3.32 -13.26 10.41
N SER A 320 3.74 -12.17 11.05
CA SER A 320 2.91 -11.43 12.00
C SER A 320 1.81 -10.63 11.31
N TYR A 321 1.91 -10.45 10.01
CA TYR A 321 0.98 -9.74 9.13
C TYR A 321 0.32 -10.70 8.16
N GLY A 322 -0.33 -10.21 7.12
CA GLY A 322 -1.02 -11.04 6.14
C GLY A 322 -2.52 -11.10 6.38
N GLY A 323 -3.15 -12.15 5.90
CA GLY A 323 -4.59 -12.37 6.04
C GLY A 323 -5.31 -12.62 4.72
N LEU A 324 -4.60 -12.65 3.60
CA LEU A 324 -5.16 -13.07 2.31
C LEU A 324 -5.19 -14.59 2.17
N PHE A 325 -4.20 -15.28 2.72
CA PHE A 325 -4.04 -16.73 2.56
C PHE A 325 -3.82 -17.45 3.87
N ASN A 326 -4.32 -18.67 3.95
CA ASN A 326 -4.05 -19.59 5.06
C ASN A 326 -2.59 -20.09 4.96
N PRO A 327 -1.76 -19.87 5.99
CA PRO A 327 -0.33 -20.21 5.92
C PRO A 327 -0.04 -21.71 5.83
N MET A 328 -0.99 -22.56 6.20
CA MET A 328 -0.82 -24.04 6.20
C MET A 328 -1.34 -24.68 4.92
N THR A 329 -2.44 -24.15 4.37
CA THR A 329 -3.12 -24.76 3.21
C THR A 329 -2.94 -23.96 1.93
N PHE A 330 -2.43 -22.73 2.02
CA PHE A 330 -2.26 -21.74 0.95
C PHE A 330 -3.58 -21.33 0.28
N LYS A 331 -4.72 -21.71 0.86
CA LYS A 331 -6.04 -21.35 0.36
C LYS A 331 -6.39 -19.92 0.75
N PRO A 332 -7.12 -19.19 -0.10
CA PRO A 332 -7.61 -17.86 0.22
C PRO A 332 -8.53 -17.83 1.45
N PHE A 333 -8.39 -16.77 2.24
CA PHE A 333 -9.29 -16.38 3.31
C PHE A 333 -10.43 -15.46 2.80
N PRO A 334 -11.47 -15.18 3.60
CA PRO A 334 -12.55 -14.25 3.25
C PRO A 334 -12.04 -12.91 2.70
N LEU A 335 -10.94 -12.38 3.26
CA LEU A 335 -10.35 -11.12 2.82
C LEU A 335 -9.93 -11.14 1.34
N TYR A 336 -9.35 -12.22 0.85
CA TYR A 336 -8.98 -12.33 -0.56
C TYR A 336 -10.18 -12.13 -1.49
N TYR A 337 -11.31 -12.72 -1.14
CA TYR A 337 -12.55 -12.54 -1.91
C TYR A 337 -13.11 -11.12 -1.80
N GLY A 338 -12.79 -10.39 -0.70
CA GLY A 338 -13.04 -8.97 -0.60
C GLY A 338 -12.26 -8.17 -1.66
N PHE A 339 -10.99 -8.53 -1.91
CA PHE A 339 -10.17 -7.92 -2.96
C PHE A 339 -10.71 -8.24 -4.35
N VAL A 340 -11.11 -9.49 -4.60
CA VAL A 340 -11.80 -9.88 -5.85
C VAL A 340 -13.05 -9.02 -6.06
N ALA A 341 -13.91 -8.91 -5.04
CA ALA A 341 -15.12 -8.10 -5.10
C ALA A 341 -14.84 -6.60 -5.31
N PHE A 342 -13.78 -6.05 -4.71
CA PHE A 342 -13.38 -4.67 -4.95
C PHE A 342 -12.90 -4.44 -6.38
N ASN A 343 -12.14 -5.38 -6.95
CA ASN A 343 -11.72 -5.32 -8.34
C ASN A 343 -12.89 -5.28 -9.32
N GLU A 344 -14.01 -5.97 -8.98
CA GLU A 344 -15.25 -5.93 -9.76
C GLU A 344 -15.89 -4.52 -9.82
N LEU A 345 -15.68 -3.69 -8.77
CA LEU A 345 -16.08 -2.27 -8.78
C LEU A 345 -15.03 -1.41 -9.49
N TYR A 346 -13.75 -1.65 -9.20
CA TYR A 346 -12.65 -0.90 -9.81
C TYR A 346 -12.69 -0.95 -11.34
N ASN A 347 -12.97 -2.11 -11.91
CA ASN A 347 -13.09 -2.32 -13.35
C ASN A 347 -14.24 -1.56 -14.02
N LEU A 348 -15.23 -1.08 -13.25
CA LEU A 348 -16.31 -0.21 -13.77
C LEU A 348 -15.85 1.24 -13.96
N GLY A 349 -14.73 1.61 -13.39
CA GLY A 349 -14.01 2.85 -13.63
C GLY A 349 -14.54 4.09 -12.92
N ASN A 350 -15.84 4.20 -12.63
CA ASN A 350 -16.41 5.40 -12.04
C ASN A 350 -17.18 5.12 -10.75
N GLN A 351 -16.87 5.85 -9.68
CA GLN A 351 -17.64 5.85 -8.45
C GLN A 351 -18.94 6.65 -8.66
N ALA A 352 -20.07 6.06 -8.29
CA ALA A 352 -21.39 6.69 -8.31
C ALA A 352 -21.79 7.17 -6.91
N GLU A 353 -22.74 8.14 -6.87
CA GLU A 353 -23.26 8.67 -5.61
C GLU A 353 -23.89 7.57 -4.76
N MET A 354 -23.51 7.51 -3.50
CA MET A 354 -24.06 6.61 -2.49
C MET A 354 -24.11 7.29 -1.13
N VAL A 355 -25.31 7.36 -0.56
CA VAL A 355 -25.55 7.88 0.80
C VAL A 355 -25.98 6.72 1.69
N ILE A 356 -25.34 6.58 2.85
CA ILE A 356 -25.63 5.56 3.87
C ILE A 356 -26.14 6.25 5.13
N GLU A 357 -27.38 5.98 5.49
CA GLU A 357 -27.99 6.38 6.76
C GLU A 357 -27.97 5.16 7.70
N GLY A 358 -26.90 5.03 8.48
CA GLY A 358 -26.65 3.91 9.41
C GLY A 358 -25.28 4.02 10.03
N GLU A 359 -25.13 3.47 11.23
CA GLU A 359 -23.86 3.46 11.96
C GLU A 359 -23.05 2.22 11.58
N ASP A 360 -21.72 2.37 11.52
CA ASP A 360 -20.74 1.31 11.24
C ASP A 360 -21.05 0.47 9.97
N LEU A 361 -21.70 1.10 8.99
CA LEU A 361 -21.86 0.62 7.62
C LEU A 361 -20.95 1.40 6.69
N TYR A 362 -20.21 0.68 5.85
CA TYR A 362 -19.28 1.25 4.87
C TYR A 362 -19.61 0.73 3.48
N GLY A 363 -19.55 1.59 2.47
CA GLY A 363 -19.87 1.15 1.14
C GLY A 363 -19.55 2.18 0.07
N ILE A 364 -19.45 1.67 -1.16
CA ILE A 364 -19.35 2.47 -2.40
C ILE A 364 -20.19 1.83 -3.50
N SER A 365 -20.52 2.64 -4.49
CA SER A 365 -21.13 2.18 -5.74
C SER A 365 -20.26 2.58 -6.92
N ALA A 366 -20.25 1.76 -7.96
CA ALA A 366 -19.49 2.01 -9.19
C ALA A 366 -20.30 1.65 -10.43
N THR A 367 -19.97 2.31 -11.56
CA THR A 367 -20.60 2.05 -12.86
C THR A 367 -19.67 2.40 -14.03
N ASP A 368 -19.83 1.68 -15.13
CA ASP A 368 -19.29 1.99 -16.47
C ASP A 368 -20.33 2.63 -17.40
N GLY A 369 -21.50 3.00 -16.85
CA GLY A 369 -22.66 3.51 -17.59
C GLY A 369 -23.63 2.41 -18.06
N LYS A 370 -23.24 1.12 -17.96
CA LYS A 370 -24.08 -0.05 -18.31
C LYS A 370 -24.28 -0.96 -17.11
N THR A 371 -23.19 -1.35 -16.50
CA THR A 371 -23.17 -2.18 -15.30
C THR A 371 -23.17 -1.28 -14.06
N LYS A 372 -23.95 -1.65 -13.07
CA LYS A 372 -24.10 -0.91 -11.80
C LYS A 372 -23.83 -1.88 -10.66
N ARG A 373 -22.82 -1.59 -9.83
CA ARG A 373 -22.49 -2.43 -8.67
C ARG A 373 -22.34 -1.61 -7.41
N THR A 374 -22.70 -2.23 -6.30
CA THR A 374 -22.55 -1.67 -4.95
C THR A 374 -21.89 -2.68 -4.04
N MET A 375 -20.91 -2.25 -3.26
CA MET A 375 -20.35 -3.02 -2.18
C MET A 375 -20.70 -2.38 -0.84
N LEU A 376 -21.14 -3.19 0.12
CA LEU A 376 -21.55 -2.76 1.46
C LEU A 376 -20.95 -3.68 2.51
N VAL A 377 -20.48 -3.12 3.63
CA VAL A 377 -19.86 -3.85 4.73
C VAL A 377 -20.53 -3.46 6.04
N ASN A 378 -20.97 -4.43 6.82
CA ASN A 378 -21.46 -4.22 8.18
C ASN A 378 -20.33 -4.42 9.19
N MET A 379 -19.89 -3.34 9.84
CA MET A 379 -18.91 -3.37 10.92
C MET A 379 -19.54 -3.29 12.32
N SER A 380 -20.88 -3.19 12.40
CA SER A 380 -21.56 -3.17 13.69
C SER A 380 -21.53 -4.56 14.36
N LEU A 381 -21.69 -4.57 15.67
CA LEU A 381 -21.76 -5.81 16.46
C LEU A 381 -23.10 -6.55 16.33
N GLU A 382 -24.05 -5.97 15.60
CA GLU A 382 -25.38 -6.51 15.42
C GLU A 382 -25.75 -6.61 13.94
N PRO A 383 -26.57 -7.60 13.52
CA PRO A 383 -27.13 -7.63 12.19
C PRO A 383 -27.96 -6.39 11.91
N GLN A 384 -27.83 -5.82 10.71
CA GLN A 384 -28.57 -4.63 10.32
C GLN A 384 -29.55 -4.92 9.20
N LYS A 385 -30.81 -4.57 9.41
CA LYS A 385 -31.78 -4.51 8.31
C LYS A 385 -31.40 -3.37 7.37
N ILE A 386 -31.33 -3.66 6.08
CA ILE A 386 -30.94 -2.71 5.04
C ILE A 386 -32.08 -2.53 4.03
N THR A 387 -32.21 -1.31 3.54
CA THR A 387 -33.11 -0.96 2.43
C THR A 387 -32.37 -0.13 1.42
N PHE A 388 -32.64 -0.39 0.13
CA PHE A 388 -32.04 0.37 -0.96
C PHE A 388 -33.10 1.25 -1.63
N GLU A 389 -32.71 2.50 -1.96
CA GLU A 389 -33.52 3.43 -2.73
C GLU A 389 -32.75 3.93 -3.96
N GLY A 390 -33.48 4.35 -4.98
CA GLY A 390 -32.89 4.88 -6.23
C GLY A 390 -32.45 3.80 -7.22
N VAL A 391 -32.72 2.53 -6.93
CA VAL A 391 -32.34 1.36 -7.76
C VAL A 391 -33.48 0.37 -7.93
N GLY A 392 -33.35 -0.50 -8.95
CA GLY A 392 -34.26 -1.59 -9.23
C GLY A 392 -34.05 -2.82 -8.35
N LYS A 393 -34.29 -4.00 -8.93
CA LYS A 393 -34.05 -5.28 -8.27
C LYS A 393 -32.56 -5.67 -8.33
N PHE A 394 -32.19 -6.60 -7.46
CA PHE A 394 -30.93 -7.31 -7.61
C PHE A 394 -30.95 -8.13 -8.90
N LYS A 395 -29.95 -7.88 -9.75
CA LYS A 395 -29.65 -8.77 -10.85
C LYS A 395 -28.84 -9.97 -10.35
N HIS A 396 -27.82 -9.66 -9.55
CA HIS A 396 -26.98 -10.62 -8.85
C HIS A 396 -26.55 -10.06 -7.50
N ALA A 397 -26.39 -10.93 -6.51
CA ALA A 397 -25.78 -10.55 -5.23
C ALA A 397 -24.89 -11.67 -4.70
N TRP A 398 -23.83 -11.29 -4.00
CA TRP A 398 -22.85 -12.19 -3.40
C TRP A 398 -22.50 -11.72 -2.00
N VAL A 399 -22.25 -12.69 -1.12
CA VAL A 399 -21.86 -12.43 0.27
C VAL A 399 -20.51 -13.05 0.59
N ILE A 400 -19.77 -12.37 1.48
CA ILE A 400 -18.53 -12.85 2.05
C ILE A 400 -18.65 -12.75 3.58
N ASP A 401 -18.47 -13.87 4.24
CA ASP A 401 -18.34 -14.02 5.69
C ASP A 401 -17.57 -15.32 6.00
N ASP A 402 -17.58 -15.83 7.23
CA ASP A 402 -16.85 -17.04 7.61
C ASP A 402 -17.37 -18.31 6.91
N ASP A 403 -18.63 -18.31 6.48
CA ASP A 403 -19.30 -19.45 5.82
C ASP A 403 -19.41 -19.26 4.30
N HIS A 404 -19.20 -18.06 3.79
CA HIS A 404 -19.43 -17.68 2.40
C HIS A 404 -18.25 -16.94 1.81
N LEU A 405 -17.68 -17.47 0.74
CA LEU A 405 -16.51 -16.92 0.04
C LEU A 405 -16.95 -16.38 -1.33
N LEU A 406 -17.53 -15.18 -1.35
CA LEU A 406 -18.16 -14.56 -2.52
C LEU A 406 -19.29 -15.46 -3.09
N SER A 407 -20.11 -15.97 -2.18
CA SER A 407 -21.18 -16.92 -2.51
C SER A 407 -22.44 -16.19 -2.96
N TRP A 408 -23.06 -16.69 -4.03
CA TRP A 408 -24.30 -16.13 -4.55
C TRP A 408 -25.44 -16.19 -3.51
N THR A 409 -26.25 -15.13 -3.49
CA THR A 409 -27.51 -15.08 -2.72
C THR A 409 -28.62 -14.46 -3.56
N PRO A 410 -29.85 -14.99 -3.51
CA PRO A 410 -30.97 -14.47 -4.33
C PRO A 410 -31.46 -13.10 -3.88
N ASP A 411 -31.38 -12.82 -2.57
CA ASP A 411 -31.86 -11.60 -1.94
C ASP A 411 -31.22 -11.46 -0.55
N ILE A 412 -31.07 -10.24 -0.08
CA ILE A 412 -30.61 -9.95 1.27
C ILE A 412 -31.26 -8.65 1.77
N THR A 413 -31.98 -8.77 2.88
CA THR A 413 -32.63 -7.65 3.58
C THR A 413 -32.00 -7.37 4.94
N THR A 414 -31.10 -8.26 5.39
CA THR A 414 -30.38 -8.14 6.65
C THR A 414 -28.92 -8.52 6.42
N LEU A 415 -28.02 -7.59 6.64
CA LEU A 415 -26.58 -7.80 6.57
C LEU A 415 -26.10 -8.24 7.94
N LYS A 416 -25.53 -9.45 8.05
CA LYS A 416 -25.00 -9.98 9.31
C LYS A 416 -23.81 -9.15 9.80
N THR A 417 -23.47 -9.28 11.07
CA THR A 417 -22.24 -8.72 11.65
C THR A 417 -21.02 -9.19 10.84
N TYR A 418 -20.15 -8.25 10.46
CA TYR A 418 -18.92 -8.47 9.66
C TYR A 418 -19.16 -9.11 8.28
N GLN A 419 -20.37 -9.09 7.77
CA GLN A 419 -20.66 -9.55 6.42
C GLN A 419 -20.39 -8.46 5.40
N ILE A 420 -19.85 -8.86 4.26
CA ILE A 420 -19.63 -8.05 3.07
C ILE A 420 -20.64 -8.49 2.01
N LEU A 421 -21.27 -7.53 1.37
CA LEU A 421 -22.25 -7.73 0.30
C LEU A 421 -21.77 -7.04 -0.96
N LEU A 422 -21.75 -7.76 -2.08
CA LEU A 422 -21.60 -7.21 -3.43
C LEU A 422 -22.92 -7.40 -4.17
N VAL A 423 -23.46 -6.33 -4.78
CA VAL A 423 -24.70 -6.37 -5.57
C VAL A 423 -24.44 -5.83 -6.96
N GLU A 424 -24.98 -6.52 -7.97
CA GLU A 424 -25.18 -6.02 -9.32
C GLU A 424 -26.67 -5.70 -9.51
N TRP A 425 -26.98 -4.51 -9.99
CA TRP A 425 -28.35 -3.99 -10.18
C TRP A 425 -28.85 -4.17 -11.61
N GLU A 426 -30.16 -4.33 -11.76
CA GLU A 426 -30.84 -4.29 -13.07
C GLU A 426 -30.69 -2.94 -13.79
#